data_d2083d76eae2d98d4238ce231119bc19
#
_entry.id   d2083d76eae2d98d4238ce231119bc19
#
_cell.length_a   1.000
_cell.length_b   1.000
_cell.length_c   1.000
_cell.angle_alpha   90.00
_cell.angle_beta   90.00
_cell.angle_gamma   90.00
#
_symmetry.space_group_name_H-M   'P 1'
#
loop_
_entity.id
_entity.type
_entity.pdbx_description
1 polymer ?
#
loop_
_entity_poly.entity_id
_entity_poly.type
_entity_poly.pdbx_seq_one_letter_code
_entity_poly.pdbx_strand_id
1 'polypeptide(L)'
;DFLESLDSSWAGLSLTMPLKKTIQPYGVPCNAWAKELKVANTAVFDWSGANDKNAAIPAIRLYNTDVKGIELAFEHSYRARGMRMDSGQDGEAVIIGNGNTATSALAACTEMPHIGHVTVVARHPDKNEALEPLAESHMGVGSISIVAMDHAANLLSHADVVINTIPGLAADPIAEAFASAGI
;
A
#
# COMPACT_ATOMS: atom_id res chain seq x y z
N ASP A 1 16.78 -23.49 -2.17
CA ASP A 1 15.94 -22.30 -2.13
C ASP A 1 16.06 -21.61 -0.77
N PHE A 2 15.85 -20.26 -0.71
CA PHE A 2 16.00 -19.51 0.55
C PHE A 2 15.05 -20.02 1.65
N LEU A 3 13.77 -20.22 1.33
CA LEU A 3 12.79 -20.72 2.31
C LEU A 3 13.13 -22.10 2.85
N GLU A 4 13.74 -22.96 2.05
CA GLU A 4 14.20 -24.30 2.46
C GLU A 4 15.45 -24.26 3.35
N SER A 5 16.19 -23.16 3.34
CA SER A 5 17.37 -22.95 4.17
C SER A 5 17.06 -22.40 5.56
N LEU A 6 15.80 -22.04 5.82
CA LEU A 6 15.38 -21.51 7.11
C LEU A 6 15.21 -22.62 8.15
N ASP A 7 15.40 -22.27 9.41
CA ASP A 7 15.17 -23.13 10.56
C ASP A 7 14.20 -22.49 11.57
N SER A 8 13.90 -23.18 12.63
CA SER A 8 12.92 -22.76 13.65
C SER A 8 13.33 -21.52 14.46
N SER A 9 14.51 -20.95 14.24
CA SER A 9 14.91 -19.67 14.83
C SER A 9 14.27 -18.48 14.11
N TRP A 10 13.75 -18.68 12.91
CA TRP A 10 13.07 -17.65 12.15
C TRP A 10 11.58 -17.57 12.51
N ALA A 11 11.14 -16.41 13.01
CA ALA A 11 9.73 -16.16 13.32
C ALA A 11 8.93 -15.70 12.08
N GLY A 12 9.58 -15.12 11.08
CA GLY A 12 8.93 -14.60 9.88
C GLY A 12 9.82 -13.68 9.08
N LEU A 13 9.24 -13.03 8.07
CA LEU A 13 9.91 -12.10 7.16
C LEU A 13 9.11 -10.81 7.00
N SER A 14 9.81 -9.68 6.97
CA SER A 14 9.29 -8.44 6.42
C SER A 14 9.64 -8.40 4.93
N LEU A 15 8.64 -8.20 4.08
CA LEU A 15 8.75 -8.31 2.64
C LEU A 15 8.60 -6.93 1.99
N THR A 16 9.56 -6.60 1.13
CA THR A 16 9.52 -5.39 0.30
C THR A 16 9.53 -5.76 -1.18
N MET A 17 9.58 -4.78 -2.05
CA MET A 17 9.67 -4.99 -3.49
C MET A 17 10.96 -5.79 -3.85
N PRO A 18 10.87 -6.80 -4.74
CA PRO A 18 9.70 -7.25 -5.50
C PRO A 18 8.87 -8.35 -4.82
N LEU A 19 9.16 -8.72 -3.58
CA LEU A 19 8.73 -9.96 -2.94
C LEU A 19 7.25 -9.99 -2.49
N LYS A 20 6.58 -8.86 -2.35
CA LYS A 20 5.19 -8.77 -1.83
C LYS A 20 4.15 -9.60 -2.59
N LYS A 21 4.34 -9.81 -3.91
CA LYS A 21 3.52 -10.71 -4.73
C LYS A 21 4.15 -12.10 -4.87
N THR A 22 5.48 -12.16 -4.96
CA THR A 22 6.22 -13.40 -5.16
C THR A 22 6.02 -14.42 -4.04
N ILE A 23 5.78 -13.94 -2.81
CA ILE A 23 5.55 -14.81 -1.64
C ILE A 23 4.20 -15.53 -1.66
N GLN A 24 3.22 -15.05 -2.43
CA GLN A 24 1.84 -15.57 -2.39
C GLN A 24 1.73 -17.09 -2.59
N PRO A 25 2.46 -17.73 -3.52
CA PRO A 25 2.37 -19.18 -3.71
C PRO A 25 2.89 -20.01 -2.52
N TYR A 26 3.64 -19.40 -1.62
CA TYR A 26 4.32 -20.09 -0.52
C TYR A 26 3.59 -20.02 0.82
N GLY A 27 2.51 -19.26 0.91
CA GLY A 27 1.79 -19.07 2.16
C GLY A 27 0.30 -18.82 1.99
N VAL A 28 -0.39 -18.77 3.13
CA VAL A 28 -1.85 -18.56 3.20
C VAL A 28 -2.13 -17.11 3.61
N PRO A 29 -2.85 -16.31 2.80
CA PRO A 29 -3.30 -14.98 3.20
C PRO A 29 -4.24 -15.05 4.40
N CYS A 30 -3.93 -14.30 5.47
CA CYS A 30 -4.63 -14.40 6.76
C CYS A 30 -5.48 -13.19 7.13
N ASN A 31 -5.20 -11.99 6.58
CA ASN A 31 -6.11 -10.86 6.76
C ASN A 31 -6.84 -10.50 5.46
N ALA A 32 -7.89 -9.69 5.58
CA ALA A 32 -8.75 -9.31 4.44
C ALA A 32 -7.94 -8.73 3.28
N TRP A 33 -7.10 -7.75 3.56
CA TRP A 33 -6.30 -7.06 2.55
C TRP A 33 -5.24 -7.94 1.89
N ALA A 34 -4.62 -8.88 2.62
CA ALA A 34 -3.71 -9.85 1.97
C ALA A 34 -4.45 -10.77 1.00
N LYS A 35 -5.70 -11.16 1.33
CA LYS A 35 -6.55 -12.01 0.48
C LYS A 35 -6.98 -11.27 -0.77
N GLU A 36 -7.47 -10.06 -0.60
CA GLU A 36 -8.05 -9.26 -1.68
C GLU A 36 -6.99 -8.75 -2.66
N LEU A 37 -5.97 -8.05 -2.13
CA LEU A 37 -4.94 -7.43 -2.95
C LEU A 37 -3.94 -8.44 -3.53
N LYS A 38 -3.88 -9.66 -2.97
CA LYS A 38 -2.83 -10.66 -3.26
C LYS A 38 -1.43 -10.05 -3.13
N VAL A 39 -1.26 -9.21 -2.13
CA VAL A 39 -0.04 -8.50 -1.76
C VAL A 39 0.19 -8.68 -0.27
N ALA A 40 1.34 -9.22 0.12
CA ALA A 40 1.72 -9.39 1.51
C ALA A 40 3.10 -8.76 1.78
N ASN A 41 3.19 -7.95 2.81
CA ASN A 41 4.45 -7.38 3.28
C ASN A 41 5.00 -8.08 4.54
N THR A 42 4.23 -9.01 5.11
CA THR A 42 4.59 -9.75 6.32
C THR A 42 4.27 -11.23 6.15
N ALA A 43 5.27 -12.07 6.37
CA ALA A 43 5.13 -13.51 6.47
C ALA A 43 5.46 -13.97 7.89
N VAL A 44 4.56 -14.71 8.52
CA VAL A 44 4.76 -15.30 9.86
C VAL A 44 4.91 -16.80 9.70
N PHE A 45 5.92 -17.36 10.33
CA PHE A 45 6.26 -18.78 10.26
C PHE A 45 5.67 -19.57 11.44
N ASP A 46 5.00 -20.64 11.12
CA ASP A 46 4.49 -21.60 12.09
C ASP A 46 5.25 -22.92 11.95
N TRP A 47 6.12 -23.19 12.91
CA TRP A 47 6.96 -24.38 12.96
C TRP A 47 6.33 -25.54 13.75
N SER A 48 5.12 -25.39 14.27
CA SER A 48 4.47 -26.40 15.12
C SER A 48 4.23 -27.74 14.41
N GLY A 49 4.05 -27.71 13.09
CA GLY A 49 3.92 -28.90 12.25
C GLY A 49 5.25 -29.47 11.72
N ALA A 50 6.37 -28.77 11.91
CA ALA A 50 7.67 -29.14 11.36
C ALA A 50 8.38 -30.30 12.13
N ASN A 51 7.75 -30.86 13.17
CA ASN A 51 8.24 -32.07 13.87
C ASN A 51 8.07 -33.35 13.05
N ASP A 52 7.36 -33.31 11.94
CA ASP A 52 7.40 -34.40 10.95
C ASP A 52 8.72 -34.28 10.17
N LYS A 53 9.54 -35.28 10.22
CA LYS A 53 10.90 -35.36 9.61
C LYS A 53 10.95 -35.09 8.10
N ASN A 54 9.83 -34.72 7.49
CA ASN A 54 9.66 -34.38 6.07
C ASN A 54 9.23 -32.95 5.79
N ALA A 55 8.96 -32.09 6.79
CA ALA A 55 8.59 -30.70 6.56
C ALA A 55 9.84 -29.80 6.57
N ALA A 56 10.40 -29.56 5.39
CA ALA A 56 11.55 -28.68 5.21
C ALA A 56 11.19 -27.18 5.28
N ILE A 57 9.89 -26.84 5.20
CA ILE A 57 9.39 -25.46 5.15
C ILE A 57 8.28 -25.29 6.20
N PRO A 58 8.27 -24.17 6.98
CA PRO A 58 7.20 -23.91 7.95
C PRO A 58 5.88 -23.62 7.25
N ALA A 59 4.76 -23.74 7.96
CA ALA A 59 3.51 -23.15 7.49
C ALA A 59 3.64 -21.62 7.51
N ILE A 60 3.37 -20.97 6.37
CA ILE A 60 3.58 -19.53 6.18
C ILE A 60 2.22 -18.83 6.18
N ARG A 61 2.05 -17.89 7.11
CA ARG A 61 0.87 -17.02 7.18
C ARG A 61 1.23 -15.64 6.64
N LEU A 62 0.46 -15.16 5.66
CA LEU A 62 0.72 -13.91 4.95
C LEU A 62 -0.24 -12.82 5.39
N TYR A 63 0.31 -11.62 5.63
CA TYR A 63 -0.45 -10.45 6.03
C TYR A 63 -0.08 -9.24 5.18
N ASN A 64 -1.07 -8.40 4.89
CA ASN A 64 -0.86 -7.04 4.44
C ASN A 64 -1.10 -6.10 5.61
N THR A 65 -0.05 -5.48 6.11
CA THR A 65 -0.10 -4.51 7.19
C THR A 65 0.10 -3.08 6.69
N ASP A 66 0.39 -2.90 5.38
CA ASP A 66 0.58 -1.58 4.78
C ASP A 66 -0.73 -0.76 4.83
N VAL A 67 -1.86 -1.37 4.47
CA VAL A 67 -3.17 -0.69 4.43
C VAL A 67 -3.49 -0.07 5.79
N LYS A 68 -3.51 -0.88 6.84
CA LYS A 68 -3.82 -0.39 8.19
C LYS A 68 -2.74 0.54 8.73
N GLY A 69 -1.48 0.32 8.37
CA GLY A 69 -0.37 1.19 8.74
C GLY A 69 -0.51 2.60 8.18
N ILE A 70 -0.89 2.73 6.92
CA ILE A 70 -1.13 4.02 6.25
C ILE A 70 -2.34 4.73 6.89
N GLU A 71 -3.47 4.04 7.03
CA GLU A 71 -4.68 4.59 7.68
C GLU A 71 -4.36 5.15 9.06
N LEU A 72 -3.72 4.34 9.93
CA LEU A 72 -3.37 4.74 11.28
C LEU A 72 -2.36 5.92 11.32
N ALA A 73 -1.44 5.99 10.38
CA ALA A 73 -0.49 7.10 10.31
C ALA A 73 -1.21 8.43 10.03
N PHE A 74 -2.18 8.43 9.12
CA PHE A 74 -3.01 9.61 8.85
C PHE A 74 -3.93 9.93 10.03
N GLU A 75 -4.64 8.94 10.60
CA GLU A 75 -5.47 9.14 11.78
C GLU A 75 -4.68 9.80 12.92
N HIS A 76 -3.47 9.30 13.18
CA HIS A 76 -2.61 9.86 14.20
C HIS A 76 -2.19 11.31 13.88
N SER A 77 -1.83 11.59 12.62
CA SER A 77 -1.43 12.93 12.17
C SER A 77 -2.57 13.93 12.27
N TYR A 78 -3.77 13.58 11.83
CA TYR A 78 -4.96 14.42 11.94
C TYR A 78 -5.29 14.72 13.39
N ARG A 79 -5.32 13.69 14.25
CA ARG A 79 -5.58 13.85 15.69
C ARG A 79 -4.55 14.75 16.38
N ALA A 80 -3.26 14.61 16.06
CA ALA A 80 -2.20 15.43 16.60
C ALA A 80 -2.33 16.92 16.24
N ARG A 81 -2.98 17.22 15.11
CA ARG A 81 -3.26 18.58 14.62
C ARG A 81 -4.62 19.13 15.06
N GLY A 82 -5.39 18.36 15.83
CA GLY A 82 -6.75 18.73 16.22
C GLY A 82 -7.75 18.72 15.05
N MET A 83 -7.40 18.08 13.94
CA MET A 83 -8.26 17.92 12.77
C MET A 83 -9.16 16.67 12.93
N ARG A 84 -10.34 16.70 12.33
CA ARG A 84 -11.29 15.57 12.33
C ARG A 84 -11.30 14.91 10.97
N MET A 85 -11.36 13.58 10.95
CA MET A 85 -11.46 12.77 9.74
C MET A 85 -12.92 12.47 9.32
N ASP A 86 -13.88 13.09 9.98
CA ASP A 86 -15.32 12.80 9.83
C ASP A 86 -16.06 13.80 8.93
N SER A 87 -15.37 14.69 8.26
CA SER A 87 -15.97 15.75 7.45
C SER A 87 -16.06 15.39 5.97
N GLY A 88 -17.18 14.79 5.55
CA GLY A 88 -17.56 14.68 4.14
C GLY A 88 -16.65 13.81 3.26
N GLN A 89 -17.15 13.36 2.12
CA GLN A 89 -16.40 12.59 1.11
C GLN A 89 -15.83 13.48 -0.01
N ASP A 90 -15.39 14.69 0.30
CA ASP A 90 -14.92 15.66 -0.69
C ASP A 90 -13.39 15.79 -0.73
N GLY A 91 -12.67 15.09 0.17
CA GLY A 91 -11.21 15.15 0.26
C GLY A 91 -10.53 14.43 -0.91
N GLU A 92 -9.39 14.99 -1.33
CA GLU A 92 -8.57 14.48 -2.43
C GLU A 92 -7.28 13.84 -1.91
N ALA A 93 -7.02 12.59 -2.30
CA ALA A 93 -5.75 11.91 -2.06
C ALA A 93 -4.96 11.74 -3.35
N VAL A 94 -3.67 12.05 -3.31
CA VAL A 94 -2.74 11.79 -4.42
C VAL A 94 -1.76 10.70 -4.03
N ILE A 95 -1.72 9.62 -4.81
CA ILE A 95 -0.79 8.51 -4.65
C ILE A 95 0.29 8.61 -5.74
N ILE A 96 1.54 8.75 -5.34
CA ILE A 96 2.68 8.80 -6.27
C ILE A 96 3.23 7.38 -6.44
N GLY A 97 3.10 6.84 -7.66
CA GLY A 97 3.45 5.47 -8.01
C GLY A 97 2.24 4.56 -8.16
N ASN A 98 2.39 3.48 -8.92
CA ASN A 98 1.33 2.48 -9.17
C ASN A 98 1.81 1.04 -8.95
N GLY A 99 2.77 0.83 -8.03
CA GLY A 99 3.24 -0.50 -7.64
C GLY A 99 2.38 -1.16 -6.54
N ASN A 100 2.89 -2.27 -5.97
CA ASN A 100 2.20 -3.00 -4.90
C ASN A 100 1.89 -2.15 -3.67
N THR A 101 2.76 -1.20 -3.31
CA THR A 101 2.53 -0.29 -2.19
C THR A 101 1.44 0.74 -2.55
N ALA A 102 1.37 1.19 -3.81
CA ALA A 102 0.28 2.06 -4.27
C ALA A 102 -1.09 1.36 -4.20
N THR A 103 -1.15 0.06 -4.51
CA THR A 103 -2.38 -0.74 -4.32
C THR A 103 -2.82 -0.76 -2.86
N SER A 104 -1.86 -0.93 -1.92
CA SER A 104 -2.18 -0.85 -0.48
C SER A 104 -2.55 0.57 -0.04
N ALA A 105 -1.95 1.60 -0.64
CA ALA A 105 -2.29 2.99 -0.36
C ALA A 105 -3.70 3.35 -0.84
N LEU A 106 -4.08 2.88 -2.04
CA LEU A 106 -5.45 3.04 -2.53
C LEU A 106 -6.45 2.36 -1.60
N ALA A 107 -6.18 1.11 -1.20
CA ALA A 107 -7.01 0.40 -0.23
C ALA A 107 -7.12 1.16 1.11
N ALA A 108 -6.04 1.78 1.59
CA ALA A 108 -6.09 2.62 2.79
C ALA A 108 -6.98 3.86 2.60
N CYS A 109 -6.92 4.50 1.42
CA CYS A 109 -7.79 5.64 1.10
C CYS A 109 -9.27 5.25 1.13
N THR A 110 -9.65 4.03 0.72
CA THR A 110 -11.03 3.55 0.78
C THR A 110 -11.54 3.38 2.21
N GLU A 111 -10.66 3.20 3.19
CA GLU A 111 -10.99 3.13 4.61
C GLU A 111 -11.04 4.51 5.30
N MET A 112 -10.67 5.58 4.59
CA MET A 112 -10.67 6.95 5.11
C MET A 112 -11.96 7.67 4.74
N PRO A 113 -12.88 7.92 5.69
CA PRO A 113 -14.25 8.42 5.40
C PRO A 113 -14.29 9.81 4.74
N HIS A 114 -13.22 10.59 4.90
CA HIS A 114 -13.12 11.95 4.36
C HIS A 114 -12.54 12.01 2.93
N ILE A 115 -12.01 10.89 2.41
CA ILE A 115 -11.44 10.83 1.06
C ILE A 115 -12.53 10.38 0.08
N GLY A 116 -12.91 11.27 -0.83
CA GLY A 116 -13.88 10.99 -1.90
C GLY A 116 -13.23 10.77 -3.26
N HIS A 117 -12.03 11.33 -3.46
CA HIS A 117 -11.33 11.26 -4.73
C HIS A 117 -9.89 10.79 -4.54
N VAL A 118 -9.44 9.88 -5.40
CA VAL A 118 -8.05 9.43 -5.40
C VAL A 118 -7.45 9.59 -6.78
N THR A 119 -6.34 10.31 -6.87
CA THR A 119 -5.55 10.42 -8.10
C THR A 119 -4.24 9.66 -7.94
N VAL A 120 -4.02 8.67 -8.80
CA VAL A 120 -2.75 7.93 -8.88
C VAL A 120 -1.88 8.54 -9.97
N VAL A 121 -0.68 8.98 -9.60
CA VAL A 121 0.28 9.59 -10.51
C VAL A 121 1.41 8.61 -10.78
N ALA A 122 1.61 8.19 -12.04
CA ALA A 122 2.59 7.16 -12.37
C ALA A 122 3.32 7.43 -13.70
N ARG A 123 4.55 6.91 -13.82
CA ARG A 123 5.30 6.96 -15.08
C ARG A 123 4.68 6.10 -16.19
N HIS A 124 4.00 5.05 -15.81
CA HIS A 124 3.30 4.11 -16.69
C HIS A 124 1.91 3.86 -16.12
N PRO A 125 0.92 4.73 -16.40
CA PRO A 125 -0.43 4.66 -15.84
C PRO A 125 -1.07 3.28 -16.00
N ASP A 126 -0.95 2.67 -17.18
CA ASP A 126 -1.60 1.41 -17.54
C ASP A 126 -0.96 0.16 -16.91
N LYS A 127 0.12 0.31 -16.14
CA LYS A 127 0.89 -0.85 -15.64
C LYS A 127 0.17 -1.67 -14.58
N ASN A 128 -0.73 -1.09 -13.81
CA ASN A 128 -1.42 -1.76 -12.71
C ASN A 128 -2.93 -1.74 -12.90
N GLU A 129 -3.43 -2.73 -13.64
CA GLU A 129 -4.84 -2.91 -13.95
C GLU A 129 -5.73 -3.22 -12.73
N ALA A 130 -5.14 -3.46 -11.55
CA ALA A 130 -5.90 -3.78 -10.35
C ALA A 130 -6.42 -2.54 -9.60
N LEU A 131 -5.95 -1.34 -9.94
CA LEU A 131 -6.30 -0.12 -9.19
C LEU A 131 -7.76 0.31 -9.42
N GLU A 132 -8.21 0.37 -10.66
CA GLU A 132 -9.59 0.77 -10.99
C GLU A 132 -10.62 -0.20 -10.40
N PRO A 133 -10.52 -1.54 -10.62
CA PRO A 133 -11.44 -2.49 -10.00
C PRO A 133 -11.45 -2.45 -8.47
N LEU A 134 -10.29 -2.17 -7.84
CA LEU A 134 -10.20 -2.02 -6.39
C LEU A 134 -11.00 -0.80 -5.91
N ALA A 135 -10.88 0.34 -6.56
CA ALA A 135 -11.65 1.53 -6.22
C ALA A 135 -13.15 1.32 -6.43
N GLU A 136 -13.55 0.69 -7.52
CA GLU A 136 -14.95 0.39 -7.85
C GLU A 136 -15.59 -0.59 -6.85
N SER A 137 -14.82 -1.55 -6.33
CA SER A 137 -15.33 -2.55 -5.36
C SER A 137 -15.53 -1.97 -3.95
N HIS A 138 -14.92 -0.82 -3.64
CA HIS A 138 -14.99 -0.17 -2.33
C HIS A 138 -15.70 1.18 -2.45
N MET A 139 -16.97 1.19 -2.09
CA MET A 139 -17.90 2.35 -2.19
C MET A 139 -17.45 3.61 -1.41
N GLY A 140 -16.34 3.57 -0.67
CA GLY A 140 -15.81 4.71 0.08
C GLY A 140 -15.18 5.80 -0.80
N VAL A 141 -14.63 5.42 -1.95
CA VAL A 141 -14.02 6.36 -2.91
C VAL A 141 -15.01 6.66 -4.03
N GLY A 142 -15.38 7.93 -4.17
CA GLY A 142 -16.33 8.38 -5.19
C GLY A 142 -15.78 8.31 -6.61
N SER A 143 -14.46 8.52 -6.77
CA SER A 143 -13.78 8.38 -8.07
C SER A 143 -12.29 8.10 -7.93
N ILE A 144 -11.75 7.44 -8.95
CA ILE A 144 -10.30 7.27 -9.14
C ILE A 144 -9.89 7.86 -10.50
N SER A 145 -8.73 8.48 -10.53
CA SER A 145 -8.05 8.91 -11.76
C SER A 145 -6.63 8.38 -11.77
N ILE A 146 -6.16 7.89 -12.91
CA ILE A 146 -4.77 7.45 -13.08
C ILE A 146 -4.15 8.29 -14.18
N VAL A 147 -3.13 9.07 -13.83
CA VAL A 147 -2.53 10.07 -14.71
C VAL A 147 -1.00 9.93 -14.80
N ALA A 148 -0.44 10.55 -15.83
CA ALA A 148 0.99 10.57 -16.02
C ALA A 148 1.72 11.49 -15.01
N MET A 149 3.01 11.24 -14.80
CA MET A 149 3.82 11.90 -13.77
C MET A 149 4.01 13.42 -13.99
N ASP A 150 3.89 13.90 -15.20
CA ASP A 150 3.98 15.32 -15.57
C ASP A 150 2.86 16.19 -14.97
N HIS A 151 1.75 15.58 -14.56
CA HIS A 151 0.65 16.26 -13.87
C HIS A 151 0.84 16.38 -12.35
N ALA A 152 1.87 15.76 -11.78
CA ALA A 152 2.04 15.64 -10.33
C ALA A 152 2.04 16.99 -9.60
N ALA A 153 2.82 17.96 -10.04
CA ALA A 153 3.00 19.22 -9.31
C ALA A 153 1.68 20.00 -9.10
N ASN A 154 0.83 20.01 -10.11
CA ASN A 154 -0.48 20.70 -10.01
C ASN A 154 -1.43 19.94 -9.06
N LEU A 155 -1.46 18.63 -9.13
CA LEU A 155 -2.33 17.79 -8.29
C LEU A 155 -1.94 17.85 -6.81
N LEU A 156 -0.64 17.83 -6.52
CA LEU A 156 -0.13 17.89 -5.15
C LEU A 156 -0.50 19.20 -4.43
N SER A 157 -0.68 20.30 -5.16
CA SER A 157 -1.02 21.60 -4.57
C SER A 157 -2.44 21.68 -4.01
N HIS A 158 -3.32 20.74 -4.39
CA HIS A 158 -4.72 20.71 -3.98
C HIS A 158 -5.07 19.46 -3.14
N ALA A 159 -4.13 18.54 -2.98
CA ALA A 159 -4.37 17.29 -2.27
C ALA A 159 -4.43 17.49 -0.74
N ASP A 160 -5.43 16.90 -0.09
CA ASP A 160 -5.52 16.80 1.37
C ASP A 160 -4.55 15.76 1.91
N VAL A 161 -4.32 14.70 1.13
CA VAL A 161 -3.44 13.57 1.47
C VAL A 161 -2.51 13.25 0.31
N VAL A 162 -1.22 13.14 0.58
CA VAL A 162 -0.21 12.70 -0.38
C VAL A 162 0.50 11.46 0.13
N ILE A 163 0.50 10.38 -0.65
CA ILE A 163 1.15 9.12 -0.31
C ILE A 163 2.23 8.80 -1.36
N ASN A 164 3.49 8.96 -0.98
CA ASN A 164 4.60 8.58 -1.84
C ASN A 164 4.92 7.09 -1.72
N THR A 165 4.82 6.35 -2.82
CA THR A 165 5.09 4.91 -2.89
C THR A 165 6.26 4.54 -3.80
N ILE A 166 6.94 5.55 -4.37
CA ILE A 166 8.15 5.34 -5.18
C ILE A 166 9.41 5.51 -4.32
N PRO A 167 10.55 4.92 -4.72
CA PRO A 167 11.82 5.09 -4.01
C PRO A 167 12.22 6.56 -3.88
N GLY A 168 12.87 6.93 -2.76
CA GLY A 168 13.21 8.30 -2.38
C GLY A 168 13.80 9.14 -3.51
N LEU A 169 14.92 8.71 -4.10
CA LEU A 169 15.57 9.43 -5.19
C LEU A 169 14.70 9.65 -6.45
N ALA A 170 13.70 8.79 -6.67
CA ALA A 170 12.78 8.95 -7.79
C ALA A 170 11.69 10.01 -7.50
N ALA A 171 11.50 10.38 -6.24
CA ALA A 171 10.57 11.42 -5.82
C ALA A 171 11.22 12.82 -5.76
N ASP A 172 12.55 12.91 -5.74
CA ASP A 172 13.27 14.18 -5.57
C ASP A 172 12.86 15.24 -6.60
N PRO A 173 12.72 14.96 -7.91
CA PRO A 173 12.28 15.95 -8.88
C PRO A 173 10.86 16.49 -8.59
N ILE A 174 10.00 15.66 -8.01
CA ILE A 174 8.63 16.08 -7.62
C ILE A 174 8.71 17.00 -6.40
N ALA A 175 9.52 16.64 -5.41
CA ALA A 175 9.75 17.46 -4.22
C ALA A 175 10.38 18.81 -4.56
N GLU A 176 11.34 18.85 -5.49
CA GLU A 176 11.95 20.09 -5.99
C GLU A 176 10.95 20.97 -6.74
N ALA A 177 10.10 20.39 -7.58
CA ALA A 177 9.05 21.12 -8.29
C ALA A 177 8.03 21.70 -7.31
N PHE A 178 7.66 20.95 -6.27
CA PHE A 178 6.77 21.38 -5.21
C PHE A 178 7.34 22.54 -4.40
N ALA A 179 8.58 22.42 -3.94
CA ALA A 179 9.29 23.48 -3.24
C ALA A 179 9.44 24.76 -4.09
N SER A 180 9.68 24.60 -5.40
CA SER A 180 9.81 25.72 -6.35
C SER A 180 8.48 26.43 -6.59
N ALA A 181 7.36 25.75 -6.45
CA ALA A 181 6.02 26.31 -6.53
C ALA A 181 5.58 27.05 -5.26
N GLY A 182 6.39 27.02 -4.19
CA GLY A 182 6.09 27.70 -2.93
C GLY A 182 5.01 27.02 -2.09
N ILE A 183 4.85 25.72 -2.28
CA ILE A 183 3.83 24.88 -1.63
C ILE A 183 4.49 24.07 -0.51
#